data_e3388dccebdbb3c42092af31cde00a21
#
_entry.id   e3388dccebdbb3c42092af31cde00a21
#
_cell.length_a   1.000
_cell.length_b   1.000
_cell.length_c   1.000
_cell.angle_alpha   90.00
_cell.angle_beta   90.00
_cell.angle_gamma   90.00
#
_symmetry.space_group_name_H-M   'P 1'
#
loop_
_entity.id
_entity.type
_entity.pdbx_description
1 polymer ?
#
loop_
_entity_poly.entity_id
_entity_poly.type
_entity_poly.pdbx_seq_one_letter_code
_entity_poly.pdbx_strand_id
1 'polypeptide(L)'
;TYTSYVFMEYCGASPEKGNRYQKRHVDLNFWRLYDIRFVAGRPFDQQEFDACSDVVVIAERLAREAFGSAEEAIGKSYFVGFRPKRVVGVTEDVSSLFTFAYGEVWVPYYTKDPAWGSEGLRGGFEAMVLCKPDVSLDEMKQQIESSLDRLNASLTEYELALPDLSTYAERQFFRDDFLNPMATCIFLG
;
A
#
# COMPACT_ATOMS: atom_id res chain seq x y z
N THR A 1 3.69 -3.68 7.89
CA THR A 1 2.99 -3.44 6.61
C THR A 1 3.81 -2.56 5.71
N TYR A 2 3.81 -2.92 4.45
CA TYR A 2 4.47 -2.16 3.38
C TYR A 2 3.40 -1.59 2.45
N THR A 3 3.49 -0.32 2.13
CA THR A 3 2.58 0.34 1.20
C THR A 3 3.33 1.35 0.35
N SER A 4 2.86 1.61 -0.87
CA SER A 4 3.36 2.70 -1.69
C SER A 4 2.60 3.99 -1.40
N TYR A 5 3.13 5.10 -1.84
CA TYR A 5 2.35 6.31 -1.97
C TYR A 5 1.12 6.08 -2.86
N VAL A 6 0.12 6.92 -2.64
CA VAL A 6 -1.08 6.92 -3.47
C VAL A 6 -0.77 7.57 -4.81
N PHE A 7 -1.01 6.85 -5.88
CA PHE A 7 -0.88 7.35 -7.23
C PHE A 7 -2.24 7.51 -7.88
N MET A 8 -2.41 8.56 -8.66
CA MET A 8 -3.58 8.69 -9.53
C MET A 8 -3.37 7.83 -10.77
N GLU A 9 -4.17 6.76 -10.88
CA GLU A 9 -4.12 5.83 -12.00
C GLU A 9 -5.45 5.78 -12.74
N TYR A 10 -5.40 5.52 -14.02
CA TYR A 10 -6.61 5.36 -14.83
C TYR A 10 -7.17 3.96 -14.60
N CYS A 11 -8.38 3.87 -14.05
CA CYS A 11 -9.00 2.60 -13.68
C CYS A 11 -10.46 2.55 -14.12
N GLY A 12 -10.98 1.36 -14.45
CA GLY A 12 -12.36 1.20 -14.84
C GLY A 12 -12.73 -0.20 -15.31
N ALA A 13 -13.99 -0.39 -15.65
CA ALA A 13 -14.50 -1.66 -16.19
C ALA A 13 -13.97 -1.98 -17.59
N SER A 14 -13.46 -0.99 -18.31
CA SER A 14 -12.78 -1.17 -19.61
C SER A 14 -11.68 -0.12 -19.79
N PRO A 15 -10.71 -0.33 -20.70
CA PRO A 15 -9.64 0.64 -20.95
C PRO A 15 -10.14 2.01 -21.42
N GLU A 16 -11.35 2.05 -22.01
CA GLU A 16 -11.92 3.25 -22.62
C GLU A 16 -12.90 3.99 -21.69
N LYS A 17 -13.40 3.28 -20.66
CA LYS A 17 -14.42 3.78 -19.71
C LYS A 17 -13.87 3.76 -18.29
N GLY A 18 -12.85 4.53 -18.06
CA GLY A 18 -12.27 4.66 -16.73
C GLY A 18 -12.12 6.11 -16.33
N ASN A 19 -11.86 6.33 -15.05
CA ASN A 19 -11.50 7.60 -14.48
C ASN A 19 -10.19 7.47 -13.71
N ARG A 20 -9.66 8.61 -13.27
CA ARG A 20 -8.46 8.61 -12.43
C ARG A 20 -8.87 8.40 -10.98
N TYR A 21 -8.36 7.31 -10.41
CA TYR A 21 -8.60 6.93 -9.01
C TYR A 21 -7.28 6.78 -8.27
N GLN A 22 -7.34 6.89 -6.97
CA GLN A 22 -6.17 6.73 -6.11
C GLN A 22 -5.83 5.25 -5.94
N LYS A 23 -4.76 4.84 -6.58
CA LYS A 23 -4.19 3.50 -6.52
C LYS A 23 -3.13 3.42 -5.43
N ARG A 24 -3.15 2.34 -4.66
CA ARG A 24 -2.14 2.02 -3.66
C ARG A 24 -1.63 0.59 -3.85
N HIS A 25 -0.33 0.40 -3.77
CA HIS A 25 0.28 -0.91 -3.66
C HIS A 25 0.41 -1.28 -2.20
N VAL A 26 -0.02 -2.47 -1.81
CA VAL A 26 -0.05 -2.90 -0.41
C VAL A 26 0.41 -4.35 -0.26
N ASP A 27 0.97 -4.68 0.90
CA ASP A 27 1.28 -6.04 1.29
C ASP A 27 0.08 -6.75 1.95
N LEU A 28 0.26 -8.00 2.30
CA LEU A 28 -0.80 -8.83 2.92
C LEU A 28 -1.20 -8.34 4.32
N ASN A 29 -0.30 -7.66 5.03
CA ASN A 29 -0.57 -7.20 6.39
C ASN A 29 -1.39 -5.90 6.42
N PHE A 30 -1.47 -5.19 5.32
CA PHE A 30 -2.20 -3.93 5.20
C PHE A 30 -3.64 -4.04 5.72
N TRP A 31 -4.35 -5.09 5.31
CA TRP A 31 -5.74 -5.32 5.67
C TRP A 31 -5.95 -5.56 7.16
N ARG A 32 -5.00 -6.27 7.78
CA ARG A 32 -5.03 -6.54 9.23
C ARG A 32 -4.68 -5.33 10.06
N LEU A 33 -3.76 -4.50 9.55
CA LEU A 33 -3.29 -3.32 10.26
C LEU A 33 -4.36 -2.24 10.35
N TYR A 34 -5.08 -2.03 9.25
CA TYR A 34 -6.10 -0.97 9.16
C TYR A 34 -7.53 -1.44 9.42
N ASP A 35 -7.74 -2.73 9.62
CA ASP A 35 -9.05 -3.36 9.87
C ASP A 35 -10.14 -2.91 8.88
N ILE A 36 -9.77 -2.82 7.59
CA ILE A 36 -10.68 -2.39 6.55
C ILE A 36 -11.71 -3.50 6.29
N ARG A 37 -12.98 -3.15 6.37
CA ARG A 37 -14.07 -4.10 6.18
C ARG A 37 -14.29 -4.41 4.70
N PHE A 38 -14.42 -5.69 4.39
CA PHE A 38 -14.83 -6.18 3.07
C PHE A 38 -16.36 -6.30 3.01
N VAL A 39 -16.96 -5.70 1.99
CA VAL A 39 -18.40 -5.79 1.72
C VAL A 39 -18.72 -6.97 0.80
N ALA A 40 -17.75 -7.37 -0.05
CA ALA A 40 -17.83 -8.59 -0.85
C ALA A 40 -16.43 -9.17 -1.10
N GLY A 41 -16.34 -10.48 -1.32
CA GLY A 41 -15.08 -11.16 -1.57
C GLY A 41 -14.14 -11.16 -0.37
N ARG A 42 -12.83 -11.03 -0.62
CA ARG A 42 -11.76 -11.15 0.39
C ARG A 42 -10.53 -10.32 -0.01
N PRO A 43 -9.58 -10.08 0.91
CA PRO A 43 -8.25 -9.61 0.51
C PRO A 43 -7.57 -10.64 -0.41
N PHE A 44 -6.58 -10.21 -1.20
CA PHE A 44 -5.71 -11.16 -1.88
C PHE A 44 -4.92 -11.98 -0.86
N ASP A 45 -4.68 -13.24 -1.19
CA ASP A 45 -4.05 -14.20 -0.28
C ASP A 45 -2.54 -14.40 -0.58
N GLN A 46 -1.89 -15.23 0.26
CA GLN A 46 -0.47 -15.52 0.11
C GLN A 46 -0.16 -16.19 -1.23
N GLN A 47 -1.01 -17.08 -1.72
CA GLN A 47 -0.80 -17.77 -2.98
C GLN A 47 -0.85 -16.81 -4.17
N GLU A 48 -1.82 -15.90 -4.18
CA GLU A 48 -1.95 -14.85 -5.20
C GLU A 48 -0.76 -13.89 -5.14
N PHE A 49 -0.29 -13.58 -3.92
CA PHE A 49 0.86 -12.71 -3.70
C PHE A 49 2.16 -13.36 -4.21
N ASP A 50 2.42 -14.62 -3.87
CA ASP A 50 3.63 -15.34 -4.27
C ASP A 50 3.67 -15.64 -5.77
N ALA A 51 2.50 -15.85 -6.38
CA ALA A 51 2.35 -16.07 -7.81
C ALA A 51 2.37 -14.76 -8.64
N CYS A 52 2.48 -13.60 -8.00
CA CYS A 52 2.35 -12.29 -8.65
C CYS A 52 1.08 -12.18 -9.51
N SER A 53 -0.04 -12.69 -9.00
CA SER A 53 -1.30 -12.78 -9.74
C SER A 53 -1.89 -11.39 -10.03
N ASP A 54 -2.47 -11.22 -11.23
CA ASP A 54 -3.15 -9.99 -11.61
C ASP A 54 -4.50 -9.87 -10.91
N VAL A 55 -4.46 -9.51 -9.62
CA VAL A 55 -5.63 -9.32 -8.77
C VAL A 55 -5.72 -7.87 -8.26
N VAL A 56 -6.94 -7.47 -7.90
CA VAL A 56 -7.23 -6.13 -7.40
C VAL A 56 -8.34 -6.18 -6.34
N VAL A 57 -8.24 -5.30 -5.37
CA VAL A 57 -9.32 -4.93 -4.46
C VAL A 57 -9.74 -3.52 -4.79
N ILE A 58 -11.03 -3.25 -4.83
CA ILE A 58 -11.61 -1.94 -5.17
C ILE A 58 -12.59 -1.48 -4.09
N ALA A 59 -12.77 -0.16 -3.99
CA ALA A 59 -13.76 0.44 -3.12
C ALA A 59 -15.18 0.16 -3.61
N GLU A 60 -16.15 0.08 -2.70
CA GLU A 60 -17.56 -0.25 -3.01
C GLU A 60 -18.16 0.71 -4.02
N ARG A 61 -17.85 1.99 -3.93
CA ARG A 61 -18.29 3.00 -4.89
C ARG A 61 -17.88 2.65 -6.32
N LEU A 62 -16.63 2.20 -6.51
CA LEU A 62 -16.11 1.81 -7.82
C LEU A 62 -16.75 0.52 -8.34
N ALA A 63 -17.01 -0.44 -7.45
CA ALA A 63 -17.70 -1.67 -7.80
C ALA A 63 -19.13 -1.38 -8.30
N ARG A 64 -19.85 -0.50 -7.62
CA ARG A 64 -21.18 -0.07 -8.04
C ARG A 64 -21.18 0.68 -9.38
N GLU A 65 -20.22 1.58 -9.56
CA GLU A 65 -20.06 2.36 -10.80
C GLU A 65 -19.76 1.46 -12.00
N ALA A 66 -18.88 0.48 -11.83
CA ALA A 66 -18.38 -0.34 -12.91
C ALA A 66 -19.25 -1.56 -13.22
N PHE A 67 -19.90 -2.13 -12.21
CA PHE A 67 -20.57 -3.45 -12.30
C PHE A 67 -21.98 -3.49 -11.72
N GLY A 68 -22.43 -2.43 -11.05
CA GLY A 68 -23.79 -2.35 -10.48
C GLY A 68 -23.84 -2.68 -8.99
N SER A 69 -23.05 -3.66 -8.51
CA SER A 69 -22.95 -3.99 -7.09
C SER A 69 -21.57 -4.52 -6.71
N ALA A 70 -21.33 -4.64 -5.41
CA ALA A 70 -20.09 -5.21 -4.88
C ALA A 70 -19.97 -6.71 -5.22
N GLU A 71 -21.05 -7.45 -5.12
CA GLU A 71 -21.10 -8.89 -5.39
C GLU A 71 -20.88 -9.19 -6.88
N GLU A 72 -21.48 -8.40 -7.75
CA GLU A 72 -21.31 -8.55 -9.21
C GLU A 72 -19.89 -8.21 -9.68
N ALA A 73 -19.15 -7.42 -8.91
CA ALA A 73 -17.75 -7.10 -9.22
C ALA A 73 -16.81 -8.29 -9.03
N ILE A 74 -17.11 -9.20 -8.08
CA ILE A 74 -16.20 -10.31 -7.74
C ILE A 74 -15.97 -11.22 -8.95
N GLY A 75 -14.69 -11.49 -9.22
CA GLY A 75 -14.25 -12.30 -10.35
C GLY A 75 -14.25 -11.60 -11.70
N LYS A 76 -14.80 -10.39 -11.79
CA LYS A 76 -14.79 -9.60 -13.02
C LYS A 76 -13.42 -8.99 -13.28
N SER A 77 -13.20 -8.60 -14.52
CA SER A 77 -12.00 -7.89 -14.95
C SER A 77 -12.17 -6.37 -14.71
N TYR A 78 -11.25 -5.78 -13.98
CA TYR A 78 -11.15 -4.34 -13.75
C TYR A 78 -9.79 -3.84 -14.22
N PHE A 79 -9.76 -2.81 -15.02
CA PHE A 79 -8.53 -2.28 -15.58
C PHE A 79 -7.87 -1.31 -14.61
N VAL A 80 -6.58 -1.56 -14.35
CA VAL A 80 -5.71 -0.66 -13.58
C VAL A 80 -4.59 -0.21 -14.52
N GLY A 81 -4.64 1.03 -14.95
CA GLY A 81 -3.95 1.46 -16.15
C GLY A 81 -4.49 0.71 -17.37
N PHE A 82 -3.60 0.16 -18.16
CA PHE A 82 -3.97 -0.64 -19.33
C PHE A 82 -3.98 -2.16 -19.07
N ARG A 83 -3.85 -2.59 -17.80
CA ARG A 83 -3.76 -4.00 -17.44
C ARG A 83 -5.05 -4.48 -16.78
N PRO A 84 -5.69 -5.52 -17.31
CA PRO A 84 -6.83 -6.14 -16.65
C PRO A 84 -6.38 -6.89 -15.40
N LYS A 85 -7.09 -6.69 -14.30
CA LYS A 85 -6.90 -7.41 -13.05
C LYS A 85 -8.23 -7.99 -12.59
N ARG A 86 -8.19 -9.18 -12.01
CA ARG A 86 -9.39 -9.83 -11.48
C ARG A 86 -9.75 -9.23 -10.12
N VAL A 87 -10.97 -8.76 -9.97
CA VAL A 87 -11.49 -8.29 -8.68
C VAL A 87 -11.64 -9.48 -7.73
N VAL A 88 -10.92 -9.46 -6.60
CA VAL A 88 -10.99 -10.50 -5.57
C VAL A 88 -11.71 -10.03 -4.32
N GLY A 89 -11.80 -8.73 -4.12
CA GLY A 89 -12.48 -8.14 -2.99
C GLY A 89 -12.98 -6.74 -3.27
N VAL A 90 -14.01 -6.37 -2.54
CA VAL A 90 -14.60 -5.03 -2.50
C VAL A 90 -14.66 -4.60 -1.04
N THR A 91 -14.06 -3.45 -0.73
CA THR A 91 -14.09 -2.88 0.62
C THR A 91 -15.14 -1.79 0.72
N GLU A 92 -15.55 -1.47 1.95
CA GLU A 92 -16.21 -0.19 2.21
C GLU A 92 -15.33 0.97 1.75
N ASP A 93 -15.95 2.13 1.47
CA ASP A 93 -15.22 3.33 1.10
C ASP A 93 -14.42 3.86 2.30
N VAL A 94 -13.11 3.95 2.16
CA VAL A 94 -12.22 4.50 3.17
C VAL A 94 -12.21 6.02 3.07
N SER A 95 -12.33 6.72 4.21
CA SER A 95 -12.27 8.18 4.22
C SER A 95 -10.87 8.68 3.86
N SER A 96 -10.80 9.72 3.03
CA SER A 96 -9.54 10.40 2.67
C SER A 96 -8.85 11.08 3.88
N LEU A 97 -9.53 11.20 5.00
CA LEU A 97 -8.93 11.64 6.26
C LEU A 97 -7.93 10.61 6.81
N PHE A 98 -8.08 9.34 6.48
CA PHE A 98 -7.13 8.29 6.88
C PHE A 98 -6.03 8.13 5.84
N THR A 99 -5.14 9.10 5.76
CA THR A 99 -4.13 9.25 4.69
C THR A 99 -3.39 7.95 4.35
N PHE A 100 -3.04 7.13 5.35
CA PHE A 100 -2.24 5.92 5.15
C PHE A 100 -3.07 4.68 4.80
N ALA A 101 -4.34 4.66 5.20
CA ALA A 101 -5.28 3.61 4.80
C ALA A 101 -5.97 3.92 3.48
N TYR A 102 -6.09 5.22 3.16
CA TYR A 102 -6.87 5.68 2.03
C TYR A 102 -6.33 5.19 0.70
N GLY A 103 -7.23 4.73 -0.10
CA GLY A 103 -7.09 4.33 -1.49
C GLY A 103 -8.47 4.05 -2.05
N GLU A 104 -8.58 3.91 -3.34
CA GLU A 104 -9.81 3.52 -4.03
C GLU A 104 -9.60 2.21 -4.77
N VAL A 105 -8.34 1.95 -5.15
CA VAL A 105 -7.90 0.73 -5.83
C VAL A 105 -6.63 0.25 -5.14
N TRP A 106 -6.66 -0.98 -4.64
CA TRP A 106 -5.50 -1.60 -3.99
C TRP A 106 -5.01 -2.78 -4.82
N VAL A 107 -3.73 -2.78 -5.11
CA VAL A 107 -3.04 -3.85 -5.83
C VAL A 107 -1.93 -4.43 -4.95
N PRO A 108 -1.63 -5.73 -5.08
CA PRO A 108 -0.52 -6.31 -4.33
C PRO A 108 0.81 -5.64 -4.67
N TYR A 109 1.62 -5.41 -3.64
CA TYR A 109 3.01 -4.99 -3.81
C TYR A 109 3.90 -6.22 -4.00
N TYR A 110 4.30 -6.48 -5.22
CA TYR A 110 5.17 -7.60 -5.53
C TYR A 110 6.63 -7.15 -5.57
N THR A 111 7.44 -7.63 -4.63
CA THR A 111 8.89 -7.36 -4.60
C THR A 111 9.64 -7.94 -5.81
N LYS A 112 9.03 -8.90 -6.49
CA LYS A 112 9.58 -9.56 -7.68
C LYS A 112 9.03 -9.01 -9.00
N ASP A 113 8.18 -7.98 -8.95
CA ASP A 113 7.65 -7.38 -10.18
C ASP A 113 8.77 -6.67 -10.93
N PRO A 114 9.08 -7.10 -12.18
CA PRO A 114 10.09 -6.45 -13.01
C PRO A 114 9.81 -4.96 -13.28
N ALA A 115 8.56 -4.51 -13.14
CA ALA A 115 8.19 -3.10 -13.28
C ALA A 115 8.73 -2.23 -12.13
N TRP A 116 9.08 -2.83 -10.98
CA TRP A 116 9.79 -2.17 -9.89
C TRP A 116 11.31 -2.20 -10.07
N GLY A 117 11.76 -2.89 -11.10
CA GLY A 117 13.02 -2.88 -11.82
C GLY A 117 14.30 -2.85 -11.01
N SER A 118 15.37 -2.85 -11.77
CA SER A 118 16.75 -2.67 -11.35
C SER A 118 17.05 -1.35 -10.61
N GLU A 119 16.08 -0.49 -10.46
CA GLU A 119 16.18 0.76 -9.70
C GLU A 119 15.85 0.59 -8.20
N GLY A 120 15.75 -0.60 -7.74
CA GLY A 120 15.41 -1.26 -6.48
C GLY A 120 15.40 -0.51 -5.16
N LEU A 121 16.01 0.66 -5.07
CA LEU A 121 16.02 1.51 -3.88
C LEU A 121 15.38 2.87 -4.11
N ARG A 122 14.85 3.12 -5.31
CA ARG A 122 14.13 4.35 -5.61
C ARG A 122 12.64 4.10 -5.60
N GLY A 123 11.91 4.85 -4.81
CA GLY A 123 10.45 4.78 -4.78
C GLY A 123 9.87 5.45 -3.55
N GLY A 124 8.62 5.87 -3.65
CA GLY A 124 7.85 6.39 -2.53
C GLY A 124 7.21 5.25 -1.76
N PHE A 125 7.94 4.65 -0.83
CA PHE A 125 7.43 3.60 0.03
C PHE A 125 7.29 4.08 1.46
N GLU A 126 6.25 3.60 2.11
CA GLU A 126 6.01 3.80 3.52
C GLU A 126 5.99 2.43 4.19
N ALA A 127 6.69 2.28 5.30
CA ALA A 127 6.60 1.11 6.15
C ALA A 127 5.85 1.50 7.42
N MET A 128 4.81 0.75 7.75
CA MET A 128 4.07 0.94 8.99
C MET A 128 4.28 -0.28 9.89
N VAL A 129 4.66 -0.01 11.13
CA VAL A 129 4.98 -1.04 12.11
C VAL A 129 4.03 -0.91 13.29
N LEU A 130 3.34 -2.00 13.61
CA LEU A 130 2.60 -2.09 14.87
C LEU A 130 3.54 -2.62 15.95
N CYS A 131 3.85 -1.76 16.91
CA CYS A 131 4.70 -2.12 18.04
C CYS A 131 3.93 -2.83 19.14
N LYS A 132 4.64 -3.62 19.92
CA LYS A 132 4.11 -4.10 21.18
C LYS A 132 4.01 -2.92 22.17
N PRO A 133 3.05 -2.98 23.12
CA PRO A 133 2.80 -1.84 24.03
C PRO A 133 4.00 -1.45 24.90
N ASP A 134 4.95 -2.33 25.07
CA ASP A 134 6.15 -2.17 25.90
C ASP A 134 7.39 -1.69 25.14
N VAL A 135 7.27 -1.45 23.82
CA VAL A 135 8.37 -0.98 22.97
C VAL A 135 8.23 0.52 22.73
N SER A 136 9.23 1.27 23.15
CA SER A 136 9.28 2.73 22.90
C SER A 136 9.75 3.07 21.48
N LEU A 137 9.44 4.28 21.05
CA LEU A 137 9.88 4.81 19.75
C LEU A 137 11.42 4.81 19.63
N ASP A 138 12.11 5.18 20.71
CA ASP A 138 13.57 5.22 20.76
C ASP A 138 14.21 3.82 20.64
N GLU A 139 13.65 2.82 21.32
CA GLU A 139 14.10 1.44 21.18
C GLU A 139 13.92 0.92 19.77
N MET A 140 12.78 1.23 19.14
CA MET A 140 12.55 0.85 17.75
C MET A 140 13.52 1.54 16.81
N LYS A 141 13.77 2.83 17.01
CA LYS A 141 14.74 3.58 16.24
C LYS A 141 16.11 2.94 16.29
N GLN A 142 16.60 2.62 17.49
CA GLN A 142 17.88 1.93 17.69
C GLN A 142 17.94 0.57 16.99
N GLN A 143 16.84 -0.22 17.03
CA GLN A 143 16.79 -1.51 16.35
C GLN A 143 16.86 -1.37 14.82
N ILE A 144 16.18 -0.37 14.27
CA ILE A 144 16.21 -0.09 12.84
C ILE A 144 17.62 0.39 12.43
N GLU A 145 18.17 1.36 13.14
CA GLU A 145 19.53 1.88 12.89
C GLU A 145 20.56 0.76 12.94
N SER A 146 20.54 -0.09 13.98
CA SER A 146 21.42 -1.27 14.07
C SER A 146 21.27 -2.26 12.91
N SER A 147 20.08 -2.32 12.31
CA SER A 147 19.82 -3.18 11.15
C SER A 147 20.34 -2.52 9.87
N LEU A 148 20.19 -1.20 9.75
CA LEU A 148 20.76 -0.41 8.65
C LEU A 148 22.28 -0.47 8.65
N ASP A 149 22.94 -0.35 9.81
CA ASP A 149 24.39 -0.47 9.94
C ASP A 149 24.90 -1.82 9.39
N ARG A 150 24.21 -2.91 9.74
CA ARG A 150 24.54 -4.25 9.23
C ARG A 150 24.38 -4.37 7.72
N LEU A 151 23.33 -3.75 7.15
CA LEU A 151 23.11 -3.71 5.71
C LEU A 151 24.17 -2.84 5.02
N ASN A 152 24.43 -1.67 5.56
CA ASN A 152 25.42 -0.71 5.02
C ASN A 152 26.82 -1.32 4.97
N ALA A 153 27.19 -2.17 5.93
CA ALA A 153 28.46 -2.90 5.90
C ALA A 153 28.64 -3.80 4.66
N SER A 154 27.56 -4.16 3.98
CA SER A 154 27.56 -4.97 2.75
C SER A 154 27.39 -4.14 1.47
N LEU A 155 27.10 -2.86 1.58
CA LEU A 155 26.88 -1.96 0.45
C LEU A 155 28.15 -1.20 0.12
N THR A 156 28.43 -1.00 -1.18
CA THR A 156 29.66 -0.33 -1.66
C THR A 156 29.40 0.97 -2.40
N GLU A 157 28.20 1.18 -2.91
CA GLU A 157 27.90 2.32 -3.79
C GLU A 157 27.03 3.39 -3.12
N TYR A 158 26.32 3.04 -2.05
CA TYR A 158 25.42 3.96 -1.33
C TYR A 158 25.27 3.52 0.12
N GLU A 159 24.79 4.42 0.94
CA GLU A 159 24.50 4.21 2.35
C GLU A 159 22.99 4.40 2.60
N LEU A 160 22.40 3.50 3.36
CA LEU A 160 21.01 3.60 3.80
C LEU A 160 20.96 4.36 5.13
N ALA A 161 20.05 5.28 5.23
CA ALA A 161 19.78 6.01 6.46
C ALA A 161 18.28 5.94 6.81
N LEU A 162 17.95 6.03 8.08
CA LEU A 162 16.58 6.23 8.56
C LEU A 162 16.29 7.74 8.55
N PRO A 163 15.51 8.26 7.61
CA PRO A 163 15.31 9.71 7.48
C PRO A 163 14.39 10.25 8.57
N ASP A 164 13.35 9.50 8.92
CA ASP A 164 12.34 9.90 9.90
C ASP A 164 11.60 8.67 10.45
N LEU A 165 11.34 8.70 11.73
CA LEU A 165 10.50 7.73 12.44
C LEU A 165 9.54 8.52 13.33
N SER A 166 8.25 8.40 13.05
CA SER A 166 7.20 9.15 13.74
C SER A 166 6.01 8.26 14.06
N THR A 167 5.22 8.68 15.03
CA THR A 167 3.97 7.98 15.35
C THR A 167 2.91 8.25 14.26
N TYR A 168 1.93 7.36 14.19
CA TYR A 168 0.79 7.53 13.27
C TYR A 168 0.06 8.87 13.54
N ALA A 169 -0.12 9.22 14.82
CA ALA A 169 -0.79 10.46 15.19
C ALA A 169 -0.03 11.71 14.73
N GLU A 170 1.29 11.73 14.92
CA GLU A 170 2.13 12.83 14.43
C GLU A 170 2.00 12.99 12.92
N ARG A 171 2.11 11.91 12.17
CA ARG A 171 2.00 11.97 10.70
C ARG A 171 0.61 12.30 10.20
N GLN A 172 -0.43 11.90 10.92
CA GLN A 172 -1.81 12.19 10.54
C GLN A 172 -2.16 13.68 10.75
N PHE A 173 -1.65 14.31 11.81
CA PHE A 173 -2.02 15.66 12.21
C PHE A 173 -1.02 16.75 11.81
N PHE A 174 0.25 16.41 11.60
CA PHE A 174 1.33 17.37 11.28
C PHE A 174 1.84 17.25 9.85
N ARG A 175 0.94 17.13 8.92
CA ARG A 175 1.25 16.95 7.49
C ARG A 175 1.67 18.25 6.79
N ASP A 176 2.75 18.89 7.25
CA ASP A 176 3.26 20.09 6.59
C ASP A 176 4.44 19.87 5.63
N ASP A 177 4.90 18.62 5.43
CA ASP A 177 6.03 18.35 4.55
C ASP A 177 5.63 17.62 3.26
N PHE A 178 5.11 18.38 2.31
CA PHE A 178 4.96 17.96 0.90
C PHE A 178 6.30 17.75 0.17
N LEU A 179 7.44 17.88 0.84
CA LEU A 179 8.73 18.05 0.20
C LEU A 179 9.77 16.93 0.44
N ASN A 180 9.47 15.88 1.17
CA ASN A 180 10.45 14.80 1.34
C ASN A 180 9.85 13.41 1.07
N PRO A 181 10.09 12.85 -0.14
CA PRO A 181 9.51 11.57 -0.56
C PRO A 181 10.30 10.34 -0.07
N MET A 182 11.16 10.45 0.94
CA MET A 182 11.93 9.30 1.41
C MET A 182 11.25 8.53 2.53
N ALA A 183 11.44 7.20 2.48
CA ALA A 183 10.84 6.17 3.32
C ALA A 183 10.52 6.62 4.76
N THR A 184 9.26 6.72 5.06
CA THR A 184 8.78 7.03 6.40
C THR A 184 8.30 5.76 7.08
N CYS A 185 8.91 5.38 8.19
CA CYS A 185 8.38 4.36 9.07
C CYS A 185 7.40 4.98 10.05
N ILE A 186 6.19 4.45 10.17
CA ILE A 186 5.14 4.99 11.01
C ILE A 186 4.78 3.99 12.10
N PHE A 187 4.66 4.49 13.32
CA PHE A 187 4.27 3.74 14.50
C PHE A 187 2.77 3.89 14.81
N LEU A 188 2.14 2.78 15.13
CA LEU A 188 0.86 2.74 15.80
C LEU A 188 1.13 2.41 17.26
N GLY A 189 1.10 3.41 18.12
CA GLY A 189 1.18 3.26 19.56
C GLY A 189 -0.21 3.14 20.19
#